data_be5e860ce235f3b2db6438ee31c923eb
#
_entry.id   be5e860ce235f3b2db6438ee31c923eb
#
_cell.length_a   1.000
_cell.length_b   1.000
_cell.length_c   1.000
_cell.angle_alpha   90.00
_cell.angle_beta   90.00
_cell.angle_gamma   90.00
#
_symmetry.space_group_name_H-M   'P 1'
#
loop_
_entity.id
_entity.type
_entity.pdbx_description
1 polymer ?
#
loop_
_entity_poly.entity_id
_entity_poly.type
_entity_poly.pdbx_seq_one_letter_code
_entity_poly.pdbx_strand_id
1 'polypeptide(L)'
;MRKIYTSADQLIGKTPLLELVHIEKSEGLEARVLGKLEYFNPAGSVKDRIAKAMIDDAEQKGLLKPGSVIIEPTSGKTGIGLASVAAARGYRIIIVMPETMSVERRQLMKAYGAELVLTEGAKGMKGAIAKADELSREIPNSFIPGQFVNPANPAVHRATTGPEIWEDTDGKVDIFVAGVGTGGTVTGVGEYLKSRNPHVKIVAVEPASSPVLSKGVAGSHKIQGIGAGFVPDVLDTKVYDEVLPVENEDAFAAGRLVGRKEGVLVGISSGAAVWAAIELAKRPENKGKTIVALLPDTGDRYLSTPLFAD
;
A
#
# COMPACT_ATOMS: atom_id res chain seq x y z
N MET A 1 30.21 -6.67 2.65
CA MET A 1 28.82 -6.17 2.79
C MET A 1 28.38 -6.36 4.23
N ARG A 2 27.98 -5.31 4.93
CA ARG A 2 27.52 -5.44 6.34
C ARG A 2 26.22 -6.25 6.39
N LYS A 3 26.19 -7.28 7.24
CA LYS A 3 25.00 -8.12 7.47
C LYS A 3 24.29 -7.78 8.79
N ILE A 4 24.78 -6.79 9.53
CA ILE A 4 24.21 -6.35 10.79
C ILE A 4 23.61 -4.97 10.60
N TYR A 5 22.31 -4.84 10.89
CA TYR A 5 21.56 -3.59 10.83
C TYR A 5 21.47 -2.98 12.23
N THR A 6 21.43 -1.68 12.30
CA THR A 6 21.40 -0.94 13.57
C THR A 6 20.10 -0.18 13.80
N SER A 7 19.18 -0.19 12.81
CA SER A 7 17.87 0.41 12.92
C SER A 7 16.87 -0.39 12.08
N ALA A 8 15.67 -0.58 12.60
CA ALA A 8 14.62 -1.34 11.91
C ALA A 8 14.24 -0.77 10.55
N ASP A 9 14.29 0.55 10.39
CA ASP A 9 13.95 1.21 9.12
C ASP A 9 14.95 0.92 7.99
N GLN A 10 16.15 0.44 8.32
CA GLN A 10 17.12 -0.05 7.33
C GLN A 10 16.69 -1.36 6.65
N LEU A 11 15.74 -2.08 7.25
CA LEU A 11 15.20 -3.34 6.72
C LEU A 11 14.08 -3.13 5.70
N ILE A 12 13.62 -1.89 5.54
CA ILE A 12 12.52 -1.55 4.63
C ILE A 12 12.97 -1.72 3.17
N GLY A 13 12.10 -2.32 2.37
CA GLY A 13 12.34 -2.51 0.94
C GLY A 13 13.03 -3.82 0.60
N LYS A 14 13.49 -3.93 -0.64
CA LYS A 14 14.13 -5.15 -1.19
C LYS A 14 13.27 -6.41 -0.99
N THR A 15 11.98 -6.25 -1.14
CA THR A 15 11.02 -7.33 -0.98
C THR A 15 11.09 -8.30 -2.16
N PRO A 16 10.79 -9.59 -1.93
CA PRO A 16 10.88 -10.59 -2.98
C PRO A 16 9.70 -10.56 -3.94
N LEU A 17 9.94 -11.06 -5.15
CA LEU A 17 8.90 -11.52 -6.07
C LEU A 17 8.68 -13.01 -5.89
N LEU A 18 7.42 -13.44 -5.79
CA LEU A 18 7.02 -14.83 -5.78
C LEU A 18 6.22 -15.13 -7.02
N GLU A 19 6.67 -16.07 -7.85
CA GLU A 19 5.83 -16.56 -8.93
C GLU A 19 4.73 -17.46 -8.38
N LEU A 20 3.49 -17.15 -8.74
CA LEU A 20 2.31 -17.88 -8.25
C LEU A 20 2.03 -19.08 -9.15
N VAL A 21 3.00 -20.00 -9.20
CA VAL A 21 3.01 -21.15 -10.13
C VAL A 21 1.84 -22.09 -9.92
N HIS A 22 1.38 -22.28 -8.69
CA HIS A 22 0.27 -23.17 -8.38
C HIS A 22 -1.07 -22.55 -8.79
N ILE A 23 -1.20 -21.23 -8.67
CA ILE A 23 -2.37 -20.49 -9.19
C ILE A 23 -2.37 -20.52 -10.71
N GLU A 24 -1.23 -20.26 -11.35
CA GLU A 24 -1.11 -20.36 -12.82
C GLU A 24 -1.60 -21.72 -13.31
N LYS A 25 -1.15 -22.78 -12.66
CA LYS A 25 -1.53 -24.16 -13.03
C LYS A 25 -3.01 -24.43 -12.79
N SER A 26 -3.52 -24.08 -11.60
CA SER A 26 -4.92 -24.36 -11.24
C SER A 26 -5.94 -23.57 -12.04
N GLU A 27 -5.57 -22.37 -12.47
CA GLU A 27 -6.42 -21.51 -13.30
C GLU A 27 -6.16 -21.66 -14.81
N GLY A 28 -5.23 -22.51 -15.20
CA GLY A 28 -4.90 -22.74 -16.61
C GLY A 28 -4.32 -21.50 -17.32
N LEU A 29 -3.53 -20.71 -16.63
CA LEU A 29 -2.97 -19.46 -17.15
C LEU A 29 -1.78 -19.74 -18.04
N GLU A 30 -1.69 -19.05 -19.17
CA GLU A 30 -0.56 -19.12 -20.08
C GLU A 30 0.37 -17.90 -19.96
N ALA A 31 0.11 -17.02 -18.99
CA ALA A 31 0.95 -15.91 -18.59
C ALA A 31 1.60 -16.23 -17.24
N ARG A 32 2.74 -15.59 -16.94
CA ARG A 32 3.37 -15.65 -15.61
C ARG A 32 2.76 -14.59 -14.71
N VAL A 33 2.41 -14.97 -13.49
CA VAL A 33 1.89 -14.05 -12.46
C VAL A 33 2.84 -14.05 -11.28
N LEU A 34 3.43 -12.88 -11.01
CA LEU A 34 4.37 -12.65 -9.93
C LEU A 34 3.74 -11.74 -8.87
N GLY A 35 3.89 -12.10 -7.60
CA GLY A 35 3.47 -11.25 -6.47
C GLY A 35 4.67 -10.55 -5.84
N LYS A 36 4.63 -9.23 -5.73
CA LYS A 36 5.60 -8.46 -4.95
C LYS A 36 5.18 -8.46 -3.49
N LEU A 37 5.87 -9.24 -2.66
CA LEU A 37 5.45 -9.52 -1.28
C LEU A 37 5.89 -8.41 -0.31
N GLU A 38 5.08 -7.37 -0.17
CA GLU A 38 5.39 -6.23 0.67
C GLU A 38 5.27 -6.49 2.18
N TYR A 39 4.71 -7.62 2.58
CA TYR A 39 4.67 -8.00 4.00
C TYR A 39 6.07 -8.32 4.58
N PHE A 40 7.08 -8.50 3.75
CA PHE A 40 8.47 -8.66 4.20
C PHE A 40 9.07 -7.37 4.78
N ASN A 41 8.43 -6.23 4.59
CA ASN A 41 8.83 -5.01 5.32
C ASN A 41 8.63 -5.21 6.84
N PRO A 42 9.47 -4.57 7.69
CA PRO A 42 9.48 -4.85 9.14
C PRO A 42 8.16 -4.56 9.86
N ALA A 43 7.38 -3.58 9.42
CA ALA A 43 6.04 -3.33 9.97
C ALA A 43 4.94 -4.01 9.14
N GLY A 44 5.30 -4.82 8.16
CA GLY A 44 4.44 -5.77 7.45
C GLY A 44 3.63 -5.21 6.29
N SER A 45 3.97 -4.04 5.75
CA SER A 45 3.26 -3.51 4.58
C SER A 45 4.11 -2.62 3.68
N VAL A 46 3.60 -2.38 2.47
CA VAL A 46 4.16 -1.43 1.51
C VAL A 46 4.29 -0.02 2.08
N LYS A 47 3.44 0.34 3.03
CA LYS A 47 3.41 1.68 3.63
C LYS A 47 4.64 2.01 4.48
N ASP A 48 5.41 1.00 4.90
CA ASP A 48 6.70 1.22 5.55
C ASP A 48 7.62 2.08 4.67
N ARG A 49 7.57 1.87 3.35
CA ARG A 49 8.38 2.62 2.39
C ARG A 49 8.06 4.11 2.41
N ILE A 50 6.79 4.47 2.34
CA ILE A 50 6.40 5.89 2.34
C ILE A 50 6.58 6.52 3.72
N ALA A 51 6.39 5.75 4.79
CA ALA A 51 6.64 6.22 6.15
C ALA A 51 8.09 6.68 6.30
N LYS A 52 9.04 5.84 5.92
CA LYS A 52 10.47 6.19 5.94
C LYS A 52 10.75 7.38 5.02
N ALA A 53 10.24 7.36 3.80
CA ALA A 53 10.53 8.39 2.81
C ALA A 53 10.00 9.78 3.23
N MET A 54 8.80 9.85 3.78
CA MET A 54 8.23 11.12 4.25
C MET A 54 8.99 11.68 5.47
N ILE A 55 9.47 10.80 6.36
CA ILE A 55 10.29 11.21 7.49
C ILE A 55 11.68 11.66 7.01
N ASP A 56 12.34 10.90 6.13
CA ASP A 56 13.63 11.27 5.55
C ASP A 56 13.56 12.65 4.86
N ASP A 57 12.55 12.86 4.04
CA ASP A 57 12.32 14.12 3.32
C ASP A 57 12.12 15.30 4.29
N ALA A 58 11.32 15.08 5.32
CA ALA A 58 11.07 16.11 6.34
C ALA A 58 12.34 16.48 7.14
N GLU A 59 13.16 15.48 7.46
CA GLU A 59 14.45 15.72 8.13
C GLU A 59 15.40 16.53 7.24
N GLN A 60 15.51 16.17 5.96
CA GLN A 60 16.35 16.90 5.00
C GLN A 60 15.91 18.34 4.80
N LYS A 61 14.60 18.61 4.83
CA LYS A 61 14.03 19.94 4.69
C LYS A 61 14.03 20.75 6.00
N GLY A 62 14.45 20.15 7.11
CA GLY A 62 14.42 20.80 8.42
C GLY A 62 13.01 20.96 9.01
N LEU A 63 12.02 20.26 8.47
CA LEU A 63 10.64 20.26 8.98
C LEU A 63 10.48 19.33 10.18
N LEU A 64 11.37 18.37 10.32
CA LEU A 64 11.38 17.39 11.40
C LEU A 64 12.77 17.39 12.04
N LYS A 65 12.81 17.67 13.34
CA LYS A 65 14.04 17.82 14.13
C LYS A 65 13.94 16.96 15.40
N PRO A 66 15.06 16.69 16.09
CA PRO A 66 14.98 16.06 17.41
C PRO A 66 13.98 16.82 18.31
N GLY A 67 13.06 16.08 18.94
CA GLY A 67 11.98 16.66 19.76
C GLY A 67 10.72 17.05 18.98
N SER A 68 10.71 16.95 17.65
CA SER A 68 9.50 17.17 16.85
C SER A 68 8.46 16.06 17.10
N VAL A 69 7.19 16.40 16.87
CA VAL A 69 6.07 15.48 17.01
C VAL A 69 5.46 15.21 15.63
N ILE A 70 5.37 13.93 15.27
CA ILE A 70 4.71 13.51 14.04
C ILE A 70 3.22 13.33 14.34
N ILE A 71 2.35 13.90 13.52
CA ILE A 71 0.90 13.76 13.65
C ILE A 71 0.37 13.31 12.29
N GLU A 72 -0.35 12.18 12.23
CA GLU A 72 -0.94 11.71 10.98
C GLU A 72 -2.37 11.23 11.19
N PRO A 73 -3.33 11.75 10.40
CA PRO A 73 -4.67 11.17 10.31
C PRO A 73 -4.59 9.97 9.37
N THR A 74 -4.90 8.79 9.89
CA THR A 74 -4.82 7.55 9.10
C THR A 74 -5.73 6.48 9.66
N SER A 75 -6.20 5.60 8.79
CA SER A 75 -7.05 4.47 9.16
C SER A 75 -6.30 3.14 9.25
N GLY A 76 -4.98 3.09 9.02
CA GLY A 76 -4.33 1.78 9.07
C GLY A 76 -2.84 1.74 8.77
N LYS A 77 -2.48 1.16 7.63
CA LYS A 77 -1.11 0.73 7.29
C LYS A 77 -0.06 1.84 7.36
N THR A 78 -0.40 3.04 6.91
CA THR A 78 0.51 4.20 6.99
C THR A 78 0.80 4.59 8.43
N GLY A 79 -0.22 4.56 9.29
CA GLY A 79 -0.03 4.82 10.73
C GLY A 79 0.88 3.81 11.38
N ILE A 80 0.73 2.53 11.04
CA ILE A 80 1.59 1.46 11.54
C ILE A 80 3.03 1.66 11.05
N GLY A 81 3.22 1.95 9.77
CA GLY A 81 4.55 2.20 9.20
C GLY A 81 5.23 3.42 9.84
N LEU A 82 4.49 4.52 10.00
CA LEU A 82 5.00 5.72 10.66
C LEU A 82 5.34 5.46 12.13
N ALA A 83 4.51 4.72 12.85
CA ALA A 83 4.76 4.36 14.25
C ALA A 83 6.05 3.54 14.38
N SER A 84 6.26 2.58 13.50
CA SER A 84 7.48 1.77 13.46
C SER A 84 8.73 2.62 13.22
N VAL A 85 8.72 3.47 12.20
CA VAL A 85 9.87 4.34 11.88
C VAL A 85 10.12 5.37 12.96
N ALA A 86 9.05 5.95 13.52
CA ALA A 86 9.16 6.90 14.64
C ALA A 86 9.81 6.26 15.86
N ALA A 87 9.41 5.02 16.20
CA ALA A 87 10.03 4.26 17.29
C ALA A 87 11.52 4.02 17.03
N ALA A 88 11.88 3.63 15.81
CA ALA A 88 13.27 3.37 15.43
C ALA A 88 14.15 4.62 15.50
N ARG A 89 13.58 5.81 15.29
CA ARG A 89 14.30 7.10 15.27
C ARG A 89 14.09 7.97 16.51
N GLY A 90 13.29 7.52 17.47
CA GLY A 90 13.05 8.23 18.72
C GLY A 90 12.12 9.44 18.59
N TYR A 91 11.24 9.47 17.61
CA TYR A 91 10.22 10.52 17.48
C TYR A 91 8.96 10.19 18.28
N ARG A 92 8.38 11.21 18.90
CA ARG A 92 7.01 11.14 19.39
C ARG A 92 6.05 11.16 18.22
N ILE A 93 5.04 10.29 18.23
CA ILE A 93 4.04 10.22 17.17
C ILE A 93 2.62 10.13 17.74
N ILE A 94 1.73 10.89 17.15
CA ILE A 94 0.29 10.89 17.44
C ILE A 94 -0.44 10.45 16.19
N ILE A 95 -1.16 9.34 16.29
CA ILE A 95 -2.03 8.85 15.21
C ILE A 95 -3.47 9.25 15.53
N VAL A 96 -4.09 9.94 14.60
CA VAL A 96 -5.50 10.37 14.73
C VAL A 96 -6.35 9.49 13.82
N MET A 97 -7.34 8.83 14.40
CA MET A 97 -8.18 7.88 13.65
C MET A 97 -9.61 7.87 14.18
N PRO A 98 -10.59 7.55 13.31
CA PRO A 98 -11.97 7.34 13.75
C PRO A 98 -12.05 6.17 14.74
N GLU A 99 -12.91 6.29 15.74
CA GLU A 99 -13.13 5.27 16.77
C GLU A 99 -13.65 3.94 16.21
N THR A 100 -14.14 3.93 14.98
CA THR A 100 -14.61 2.72 14.27
C THR A 100 -13.48 1.80 13.79
N MET A 101 -12.23 2.24 13.87
CA MET A 101 -11.09 1.41 13.50
C MET A 101 -10.94 0.23 14.45
N SER A 102 -10.46 -0.91 13.92
CA SER A 102 -10.35 -2.16 14.69
C SER A 102 -9.44 -2.02 15.90
N VAL A 103 -9.77 -2.78 16.95
CA VAL A 103 -8.97 -2.82 18.19
C VAL A 103 -7.55 -3.33 17.89
N GLU A 104 -7.41 -4.29 16.99
CA GLU A 104 -6.13 -4.87 16.60
C GLU A 104 -5.18 -3.80 16.02
N ARG A 105 -5.68 -2.92 15.14
CA ARG A 105 -4.89 -1.82 14.59
C ARG A 105 -4.46 -0.83 15.65
N ARG A 106 -5.39 -0.49 16.56
CA ARG A 106 -5.10 0.40 17.69
C ARG A 106 -4.02 -0.17 18.60
N GLN A 107 -4.11 -1.45 18.92
CA GLN A 107 -3.12 -2.14 19.77
C GLN A 107 -1.76 -2.22 19.09
N LEU A 108 -1.73 -2.49 17.79
CA LEU A 108 -0.49 -2.57 17.03
C LEU A 108 0.26 -1.23 17.03
N MET A 109 -0.44 -0.13 16.81
CA MET A 109 0.15 1.21 16.87
C MET A 109 0.66 1.55 18.26
N LYS A 110 -0.12 1.23 19.30
CA LYS A 110 0.32 1.41 20.71
C LYS A 110 1.54 0.58 21.06
N ALA A 111 1.65 -0.63 20.50
CA ALA A 111 2.81 -1.49 20.72
C ALA A 111 4.11 -0.87 20.21
N TYR A 112 4.04 -0.03 19.17
CA TYR A 112 5.19 0.78 18.71
C TYR A 112 5.41 2.05 19.54
N GLY A 113 4.56 2.32 20.52
CA GLY A 113 4.66 3.52 21.36
C GLY A 113 3.93 4.75 20.82
N ALA A 114 3.08 4.60 19.79
CA ALA A 114 2.29 5.71 19.29
C ALA A 114 1.18 6.10 20.27
N GLU A 115 0.93 7.42 20.37
CA GLU A 115 -0.24 7.96 21.04
C GLU A 115 -1.41 7.95 20.08
N LEU A 116 -2.58 7.52 20.52
CA LEU A 116 -3.79 7.49 19.70
C LEU A 116 -4.77 8.56 20.15
N VAL A 117 -5.29 9.31 19.18
CA VAL A 117 -6.42 10.22 19.36
C VAL A 117 -7.57 9.70 18.52
N LEU A 118 -8.65 9.29 19.17
CA LEU A 118 -9.84 8.77 18.50
C LEU A 118 -10.83 9.90 18.26
N THR A 119 -11.41 9.92 17.04
CA THR A 119 -12.44 10.89 16.66
C THR A 119 -13.77 10.19 16.46
N GLU A 120 -14.86 10.97 16.44
CA GLU A 120 -16.20 10.44 16.27
C GLU A 120 -16.31 9.64 14.95
N GLY A 121 -16.81 8.40 15.05
CA GLY A 121 -16.96 7.52 13.90
C GLY A 121 -17.84 8.10 12.79
N ALA A 122 -18.91 8.82 13.16
CA ALA A 122 -19.81 9.46 12.21
C ALA A 122 -19.13 10.50 11.31
N LYS A 123 -18.03 11.11 11.76
CA LYS A 123 -17.27 12.10 10.98
C LYS A 123 -16.22 11.46 10.05
N GLY A 124 -15.97 10.16 10.19
CA GLY A 124 -15.02 9.42 9.36
C GLY A 124 -13.62 10.04 9.29
N MET A 125 -12.97 9.89 8.15
CA MET A 125 -11.62 10.44 7.94
C MET A 125 -11.59 11.97 7.93
N LYS A 126 -12.66 12.63 7.52
CA LYS A 126 -12.74 14.11 7.58
C LYS A 126 -12.59 14.63 9.01
N GLY A 127 -13.22 13.94 9.97
CA GLY A 127 -13.08 14.26 11.39
C GLY A 127 -11.66 14.05 11.90
N ALA A 128 -11.02 12.97 11.49
CA ALA A 128 -9.63 12.67 11.85
C ALA A 128 -8.66 13.72 11.27
N ILE A 129 -8.84 14.12 10.02
CA ILE A 129 -8.04 15.15 9.36
C ILE A 129 -8.19 16.49 10.08
N ALA A 130 -9.42 16.91 10.41
CA ALA A 130 -9.68 18.16 11.13
C ALA A 130 -9.02 18.15 12.51
N LYS A 131 -9.07 17.02 13.22
CA LYS A 131 -8.46 16.88 14.54
C LYS A 131 -6.93 16.90 14.46
N ALA A 132 -6.34 16.27 13.44
CA ALA A 132 -4.90 16.32 13.21
C ALA A 132 -4.42 17.77 12.95
N ASP A 133 -5.16 18.52 12.14
CA ASP A 133 -4.86 19.93 11.88
C ASP A 133 -4.95 20.79 13.16
N GLU A 134 -5.96 20.54 13.99
CA GLU A 134 -6.12 21.20 15.28
C GLU A 134 -4.92 20.92 16.20
N LEU A 135 -4.54 19.64 16.34
CA LEU A 135 -3.39 19.25 17.15
C LEU A 135 -2.08 19.84 16.64
N SER A 136 -1.92 19.90 15.32
CA SER A 136 -0.74 20.50 14.69
C SER A 136 -0.59 21.97 15.02
N ARG A 137 -1.68 22.70 15.16
CA ARG A 137 -1.67 24.12 15.56
C ARG A 137 -1.37 24.28 17.06
N GLU A 138 -1.81 23.34 17.89
CA GLU A 138 -1.64 23.40 19.34
C GLU A 138 -0.26 22.91 19.80
N ILE A 139 0.32 21.93 19.10
CA ILE A 139 1.58 21.31 19.46
C ILE A 139 2.74 21.94 18.68
N PRO A 140 3.67 22.64 19.37
CA PRO A 140 4.84 23.23 18.71
C PRO A 140 5.74 22.13 18.12
N ASN A 141 6.45 22.47 17.02
CA ASN A 141 7.36 21.56 16.33
C ASN A 141 6.68 20.25 15.86
N SER A 142 5.41 20.34 15.50
CA SER A 142 4.69 19.20 14.92
C SER A 142 4.81 19.18 13.40
N PHE A 143 4.68 17.99 12.83
CA PHE A 143 4.76 17.75 11.40
C PHE A 143 3.70 16.73 10.97
N ILE A 144 2.95 17.06 9.92
CA ILE A 144 1.99 16.14 9.30
C ILE A 144 2.58 15.62 7.99
N PRO A 145 2.91 14.31 7.90
CA PRO A 145 3.46 13.73 6.66
C PRO A 145 2.58 13.90 5.42
N GLY A 146 1.27 13.65 5.53
CA GLY A 146 0.32 13.92 4.46
C GLY A 146 0.43 12.97 3.28
N GLN A 147 0.16 11.68 3.47
CA GLN A 147 0.36 10.64 2.47
C GLN A 147 -0.35 10.87 1.12
N PHE A 148 -1.47 11.58 1.11
CA PHE A 148 -2.26 11.83 -0.11
C PHE A 148 -1.73 13.00 -0.95
N VAL A 149 -0.89 13.84 -0.38
CA VAL A 149 -0.40 15.09 -1.01
C VAL A 149 1.12 15.19 -1.04
N ASN A 150 1.82 14.37 -0.29
CA ASN A 150 3.28 14.44 -0.15
C ASN A 150 3.98 13.74 -1.33
N PRO A 151 4.76 14.49 -2.14
CA PRO A 151 5.44 13.91 -3.31
C PRO A 151 6.52 12.87 -2.96
N ALA A 152 6.98 12.81 -1.71
CA ALA A 152 7.90 11.76 -1.26
C ALA A 152 7.28 10.37 -1.37
N ASN A 153 5.94 10.26 -1.34
CA ASN A 153 5.21 9.01 -1.51
C ASN A 153 5.49 8.38 -2.89
N PRO A 154 5.05 8.94 -4.01
CA PRO A 154 5.38 8.33 -5.31
C PRO A 154 6.89 8.31 -5.58
N ALA A 155 7.65 9.26 -5.06
CA ALA A 155 9.10 9.32 -5.27
C ALA A 155 9.82 8.08 -4.74
N VAL A 156 9.47 7.56 -3.56
CA VAL A 156 10.13 6.35 -3.02
C VAL A 156 9.80 5.11 -3.86
N HIS A 157 8.63 5.03 -4.45
CA HIS A 157 8.27 3.92 -5.33
C HIS A 157 9.03 3.99 -6.66
N ARG A 158 9.23 5.20 -7.17
CA ARG A 158 10.07 5.43 -8.36
C ARG A 158 11.53 5.07 -8.09
N ALA A 159 12.02 5.33 -6.89
CA ALA A 159 13.40 5.12 -6.50
C ALA A 159 13.70 3.68 -6.02
N THR A 160 12.72 2.96 -5.50
CA THR A 160 12.95 1.64 -4.86
C THR A 160 12.07 0.52 -5.40
N THR A 161 10.77 0.60 -5.23
CA THR A 161 9.83 -0.46 -5.64
C THR A 161 9.92 -0.75 -7.14
N GLY A 162 9.92 0.29 -7.96
CA GLY A 162 10.04 0.17 -9.42
C GLY A 162 11.35 -0.49 -9.85
N PRO A 163 12.51 0.02 -9.45
CA PRO A 163 13.80 -0.61 -9.74
C PRO A 163 13.91 -2.05 -9.27
N GLU A 164 13.40 -2.39 -8.08
CA GLU A 164 13.40 -3.77 -7.58
C GLU A 164 12.64 -4.70 -8.52
N ILE A 165 11.44 -4.30 -8.98
CA ILE A 165 10.66 -5.08 -9.93
C ILE A 165 11.40 -5.26 -11.26
N TRP A 166 11.98 -4.19 -11.78
CA TRP A 166 12.73 -4.23 -13.03
C TRP A 166 13.93 -5.18 -12.95
N GLU A 167 14.74 -5.04 -11.90
CA GLU A 167 15.93 -5.87 -11.69
C GLU A 167 15.58 -7.34 -11.46
N ASP A 168 14.60 -7.62 -10.60
CA ASP A 168 14.22 -8.99 -10.25
C ASP A 168 13.56 -9.75 -11.41
N THR A 169 12.98 -9.04 -12.37
CA THR A 169 12.43 -9.62 -13.60
C THR A 169 13.41 -9.61 -14.76
N ASP A 170 14.63 -9.11 -14.56
CA ASP A 170 15.61 -8.89 -15.63
C ASP A 170 15.01 -8.05 -16.78
N GLY A 171 14.22 -7.07 -16.44
CA GLY A 171 13.51 -6.18 -17.37
C GLY A 171 12.35 -6.83 -18.13
N LYS A 172 11.94 -8.03 -17.75
CA LYS A 172 10.90 -8.80 -18.49
C LYS A 172 9.50 -8.64 -17.92
N VAL A 173 9.20 -7.51 -17.29
CA VAL A 173 7.84 -7.18 -16.83
C VAL A 173 7.04 -6.56 -17.98
N ASP A 174 5.89 -7.14 -18.30
CA ASP A 174 4.99 -6.66 -19.36
C ASP A 174 3.83 -5.85 -18.81
N ILE A 175 3.30 -6.26 -17.65
CA ILE A 175 2.15 -5.63 -17.02
C ILE A 175 2.43 -5.49 -15.52
N PHE A 176 2.20 -4.31 -14.96
CA PHE A 176 2.22 -4.05 -13.51
C PHE A 176 0.81 -3.73 -13.03
N VAL A 177 0.39 -4.38 -11.95
CA VAL A 177 -0.95 -4.25 -11.35
C VAL A 177 -0.84 -3.79 -9.91
N ALA A 178 -1.52 -2.73 -9.56
CA ALA A 178 -1.58 -2.26 -8.19
C ALA A 178 -2.94 -1.64 -7.85
N GLY A 179 -3.42 -1.91 -6.64
CA GLY A 179 -4.57 -1.21 -6.07
C GLY A 179 -4.23 0.24 -5.77
N VAL A 180 -5.21 1.12 -5.90
CA VAL A 180 -5.04 2.55 -5.67
C VAL A 180 -5.68 2.96 -4.34
N GLY A 181 -4.84 3.19 -3.33
CA GLY A 181 -5.20 3.89 -2.10
C GLY A 181 -4.83 5.37 -2.24
N THR A 182 -3.57 5.72 -2.01
CA THR A 182 -3.03 7.05 -2.31
C THR A 182 -2.67 7.22 -3.78
N GLY A 183 -2.41 6.13 -4.47
CA GLY A 183 -1.92 6.15 -5.84
C GLY A 183 -0.41 6.30 -5.96
N GLY A 184 0.31 6.37 -4.84
CA GLY A 184 1.76 6.52 -4.85
C GLY A 184 2.49 5.34 -5.48
N THR A 185 2.04 4.12 -5.20
CA THR A 185 2.63 2.90 -5.76
C THR A 185 2.48 2.85 -7.28
N VAL A 186 1.25 2.95 -7.78
CA VAL A 186 0.98 2.88 -9.24
C VAL A 186 1.67 4.01 -9.98
N THR A 187 1.73 5.20 -9.38
CA THR A 187 2.39 6.37 -9.96
C THR A 187 3.90 6.17 -10.03
N GLY A 188 4.55 5.92 -8.91
CA GLY A 188 6.01 5.83 -8.86
C GLY A 188 6.56 4.62 -9.61
N VAL A 189 5.97 3.44 -9.42
CA VAL A 189 6.36 2.23 -10.15
C VAL A 189 6.05 2.38 -11.63
N GLY A 190 4.88 2.90 -11.98
CA GLY A 190 4.47 3.09 -13.37
C GLY A 190 5.38 4.04 -14.12
N GLU A 191 5.71 5.18 -13.53
CA GLU A 191 6.65 6.15 -14.11
C GLU A 191 8.03 5.52 -14.34
N TYR A 192 8.55 4.78 -13.35
CA TYR A 192 9.84 4.13 -13.49
C TYR A 192 9.84 3.06 -14.58
N LEU A 193 8.88 2.13 -14.55
CA LEU A 193 8.81 1.04 -15.54
C LEU A 193 8.66 1.58 -16.95
N LYS A 194 7.81 2.57 -17.15
CA LYS A 194 7.63 3.20 -18.49
C LYS A 194 8.86 3.99 -18.93
N SER A 195 9.66 4.51 -18.02
CA SER A 195 10.93 5.15 -18.36
C SER A 195 11.96 4.15 -18.90
N ARG A 196 11.88 2.89 -18.44
CA ARG A 196 12.75 1.80 -18.91
C ARG A 196 12.22 1.15 -20.18
N ASN A 197 10.91 0.96 -20.26
CA ASN A 197 10.23 0.39 -21.42
C ASN A 197 8.82 1.00 -21.53
N PRO A 198 8.57 1.89 -22.50
CA PRO A 198 7.28 2.57 -22.63
C PRO A 198 6.11 1.64 -22.98
N HIS A 199 6.39 0.39 -23.38
CA HIS A 199 5.37 -0.61 -23.69
C HIS A 199 4.85 -1.36 -22.47
N VAL A 200 5.44 -1.17 -21.27
CA VAL A 200 4.91 -1.76 -20.04
C VAL A 200 3.52 -1.19 -19.78
N LYS A 201 2.55 -2.09 -19.64
CA LYS A 201 1.18 -1.72 -19.30
C LYS A 201 1.01 -1.57 -17.78
N ILE A 202 0.44 -0.46 -17.36
CA ILE A 202 0.14 -0.19 -15.95
C ILE A 202 -1.36 -0.29 -15.74
N VAL A 203 -1.77 -1.13 -14.78
CA VAL A 203 -3.18 -1.38 -14.46
C VAL A 203 -3.46 -0.96 -13.01
N ALA A 204 -4.37 -0.01 -12.85
CA ALA A 204 -4.86 0.43 -11.56
C ALA A 204 -6.09 -0.40 -11.17
N VAL A 205 -6.17 -0.80 -9.90
CA VAL A 205 -7.30 -1.56 -9.37
C VAL A 205 -8.07 -0.69 -8.38
N GLU A 206 -9.38 -0.65 -8.54
CA GLU A 206 -10.27 0.07 -7.62
C GLU A 206 -11.46 -0.82 -7.22
N PRO A 207 -12.14 -0.53 -6.08
CA PRO A 207 -13.37 -1.25 -5.75
C PRO A 207 -14.47 -0.97 -6.76
N ALA A 208 -15.19 -2.00 -7.19
CA ALA A 208 -16.30 -1.85 -8.12
C ALA A 208 -17.42 -0.98 -7.54
N SER A 209 -17.63 -1.03 -6.23
CA SER A 209 -18.64 -0.22 -5.52
C SER A 209 -18.17 1.20 -5.19
N SER A 210 -16.91 1.54 -5.48
CA SER A 210 -16.36 2.90 -5.33
C SER A 210 -15.50 3.24 -6.54
N PRO A 211 -16.09 3.30 -7.76
CA PRO A 211 -15.34 3.41 -9.01
C PRO A 211 -14.97 4.86 -9.33
N VAL A 212 -14.21 5.49 -8.45
CA VAL A 212 -13.83 6.91 -8.56
C VAL A 212 -13.00 7.18 -9.81
N LEU A 213 -12.02 6.29 -10.11
CA LEU A 213 -11.11 6.49 -11.25
C LEU A 213 -11.80 6.25 -12.59
N SER A 214 -12.65 5.22 -12.67
CA SER A 214 -13.31 4.85 -13.93
C SER A 214 -14.62 5.58 -14.18
N LYS A 215 -15.39 5.93 -13.13
CA LYS A 215 -16.74 6.49 -13.24
C LYS A 215 -16.95 7.79 -12.47
N GLY A 216 -15.99 8.26 -11.69
CA GLY A 216 -16.11 9.49 -10.90
C GLY A 216 -17.09 9.39 -9.72
N VAL A 217 -17.43 8.19 -9.27
CA VAL A 217 -18.44 7.94 -8.22
C VAL A 217 -17.79 7.24 -7.04
N ALA A 218 -17.88 7.83 -5.85
CA ALA A 218 -17.46 7.21 -4.60
C ALA A 218 -18.60 6.39 -3.99
N GLY A 219 -18.24 5.30 -3.31
CA GLY A 219 -19.18 4.45 -2.61
C GLY A 219 -18.52 3.67 -1.49
N SER A 220 -19.34 2.96 -0.73
CA SER A 220 -18.86 2.08 0.34
C SER A 220 -18.31 0.77 -0.23
N HIS A 221 -17.21 0.27 0.34
CA HIS A 221 -16.61 -1.00 -0.05
C HIS A 221 -15.89 -1.65 1.14
N LYS A 222 -15.49 -2.92 0.98
CA LYS A 222 -14.83 -3.72 2.02
C LYS A 222 -13.37 -4.04 1.72
N ILE A 223 -12.78 -3.42 0.69
CA ILE A 223 -11.38 -3.68 0.30
C ILE A 223 -10.47 -2.67 1.00
N GLN A 224 -10.16 -2.94 2.25
CA GLN A 224 -9.36 -2.06 3.09
C GLN A 224 -8.00 -1.75 2.44
N GLY A 225 -7.63 -0.47 2.42
CA GLY A 225 -6.34 0.00 1.93
C GLY A 225 -6.35 0.59 0.51
N ILE A 226 -7.44 0.43 -0.23
CA ILE A 226 -7.65 1.06 -1.53
C ILE A 226 -9.00 1.78 -1.54
N GLY A 227 -9.30 2.51 -2.61
CA GLY A 227 -10.59 3.16 -2.78
C GLY A 227 -10.83 4.26 -1.74
N ALA A 228 -10.01 5.30 -1.74
CA ALA A 228 -10.09 6.42 -0.79
C ALA A 228 -11.35 7.29 -0.93
N GLY A 229 -12.10 7.12 -2.02
CA GLY A 229 -13.32 7.89 -2.29
C GLY A 229 -13.10 9.21 -3.01
N PHE A 230 -11.88 9.51 -3.39
CA PHE A 230 -11.49 10.70 -4.15
C PHE A 230 -10.24 10.40 -4.98
N VAL A 231 -9.89 11.27 -5.91
CA VAL A 231 -8.65 11.20 -6.68
C VAL A 231 -7.55 11.89 -5.89
N PRO A 232 -6.53 11.15 -5.36
CA PRO A 232 -5.47 11.75 -4.56
C PRO A 232 -4.55 12.64 -5.40
N ASP A 233 -4.00 13.71 -4.77
CA ASP A 233 -3.09 14.63 -5.43
C ASP A 233 -1.81 13.94 -5.93
N VAL A 234 -1.31 12.95 -5.19
CA VAL A 234 -0.08 12.22 -5.57
C VAL A 234 -0.30 11.21 -6.70
N LEU A 235 -1.54 10.93 -7.08
CA LEU A 235 -1.85 10.02 -8.18
C LEU A 235 -1.68 10.74 -9.52
N ASP A 236 -0.79 10.24 -10.36
CA ASP A 236 -0.72 10.62 -11.76
C ASP A 236 -1.76 9.81 -12.56
N THR A 237 -2.88 10.45 -12.91
CA THR A 237 -3.97 9.80 -13.64
C THR A 237 -3.61 9.46 -15.09
N LYS A 238 -2.45 9.88 -15.56
CA LYS A 238 -1.94 9.57 -16.92
C LYS A 238 -0.99 8.38 -16.94
N VAL A 239 -0.58 7.87 -15.77
CA VAL A 239 0.42 6.80 -15.70
C VAL A 239 -0.18 5.42 -16.01
N TYR A 240 -1.41 5.18 -15.62
CA TYR A 240 -2.06 3.89 -15.87
C TYR A 240 -2.79 3.87 -17.22
N ASP A 241 -2.77 2.71 -17.83
CA ASP A 241 -3.36 2.45 -19.14
C ASP A 241 -4.78 1.88 -19.04
N GLU A 242 -5.10 1.27 -17.90
CA GLU A 242 -6.39 0.62 -17.65
C GLU A 242 -6.73 0.67 -16.18
N VAL A 243 -8.02 0.74 -15.88
CA VAL A 243 -8.56 0.62 -14.52
C VAL A 243 -9.45 -0.62 -14.48
N LEU A 244 -9.16 -1.55 -13.56
CA LEU A 244 -9.99 -2.73 -13.33
C LEU A 244 -10.75 -2.57 -12.01
N PRO A 245 -12.08 -2.51 -12.06
CA PRO A 245 -12.89 -2.57 -10.85
C PRO A 245 -12.97 -4.01 -10.34
N VAL A 246 -12.89 -4.18 -9.01
CA VAL A 246 -12.96 -5.49 -8.36
C VAL A 246 -14.11 -5.50 -7.35
N GLU A 247 -14.89 -6.59 -7.34
CA GLU A 247 -15.92 -6.82 -6.35
C GLU A 247 -15.29 -7.27 -5.01
N ASN A 248 -15.96 -6.96 -3.89
CA ASN A 248 -15.49 -7.37 -2.57
C ASN A 248 -15.25 -8.88 -2.50
N GLU A 249 -16.22 -9.67 -2.97
CA GLU A 249 -16.15 -11.14 -2.92
C GLU A 249 -15.03 -11.71 -3.77
N ASP A 250 -14.72 -11.10 -4.91
CA ASP A 250 -13.62 -11.51 -5.77
C ASP A 250 -12.27 -11.25 -5.13
N ALA A 251 -12.12 -10.12 -4.43
CA ALA A 251 -10.93 -9.82 -3.66
C ALA A 251 -10.72 -10.83 -2.52
N PHE A 252 -11.77 -11.17 -1.79
CA PHE A 252 -11.72 -12.18 -0.73
C PHE A 252 -11.36 -13.56 -1.28
N ALA A 253 -12.01 -13.98 -2.35
CA ALA A 253 -11.76 -15.30 -2.96
C ALA A 253 -10.32 -15.42 -3.46
N ALA A 254 -9.79 -14.40 -4.14
CA ALA A 254 -8.42 -14.40 -4.62
C ALA A 254 -7.41 -14.36 -3.47
N GLY A 255 -7.67 -13.60 -2.41
CA GLY A 255 -6.83 -13.59 -1.22
C GLY A 255 -6.73 -14.97 -0.55
N ARG A 256 -7.86 -15.65 -0.38
CA ARG A 256 -7.90 -17.03 0.13
C ARG A 256 -7.16 -18.00 -0.78
N LEU A 257 -7.29 -17.81 -2.08
CA LEU A 257 -6.61 -18.66 -3.08
C LEU A 257 -5.08 -18.60 -2.92
N VAL A 258 -4.52 -17.40 -2.70
CA VAL A 258 -3.08 -17.24 -2.46
C VAL A 258 -2.62 -18.08 -1.26
N GLY A 259 -3.34 -18.00 -0.14
CA GLY A 259 -3.01 -18.76 1.04
C GLY A 259 -3.06 -20.27 0.80
N ARG A 260 -4.13 -20.73 0.17
CA ARG A 260 -4.38 -22.17 -0.05
C ARG A 260 -3.50 -22.80 -1.12
N LYS A 261 -3.10 -22.03 -2.14
CA LYS A 261 -2.32 -22.55 -3.26
C LYS A 261 -0.82 -22.26 -3.14
N GLU A 262 -0.46 -21.11 -2.61
CA GLU A 262 0.94 -20.66 -2.60
C GLU A 262 1.57 -20.66 -1.19
N GLY A 263 0.78 -20.87 -0.15
CA GLY A 263 1.28 -20.97 1.22
C GLY A 263 1.71 -19.66 1.86
N VAL A 264 1.24 -18.53 1.33
CA VAL A 264 1.47 -17.20 1.92
C VAL A 264 0.14 -16.51 2.19
N LEU A 265 0.01 -15.90 3.36
CA LEU A 265 -1.20 -15.17 3.74
C LEU A 265 -1.04 -13.69 3.37
N VAL A 266 -1.98 -13.19 2.60
CA VAL A 266 -1.99 -11.80 2.12
C VAL A 266 -3.30 -11.11 2.50
N GLY A 267 -3.30 -9.77 2.50
CA GLY A 267 -4.47 -8.99 2.88
C GLY A 267 -5.51 -8.87 1.77
N ILE A 268 -6.59 -8.16 2.07
CA ILE A 268 -7.74 -8.00 1.16
C ILE A 268 -7.35 -7.28 -0.13
N SER A 269 -6.63 -6.19 -0.03
CA SER A 269 -6.17 -5.45 -1.22
C SER A 269 -5.16 -6.23 -2.05
N SER A 270 -4.40 -7.14 -1.41
CA SER A 270 -3.56 -8.10 -2.13
C SER A 270 -4.41 -9.06 -2.96
N GLY A 271 -5.50 -9.56 -2.38
CA GLY A 271 -6.47 -10.37 -3.09
C GLY A 271 -7.06 -9.66 -4.30
N ALA A 272 -7.38 -8.38 -4.16
CA ALA A 272 -7.86 -7.56 -5.27
C ALA A 272 -6.84 -7.48 -6.41
N ALA A 273 -5.57 -7.26 -6.09
CA ALA A 273 -4.49 -7.19 -7.09
C ALA A 273 -4.26 -8.55 -7.78
N VAL A 274 -4.32 -9.64 -7.03
CA VAL A 274 -4.19 -11.01 -7.59
C VAL A 274 -5.37 -11.34 -8.50
N TRP A 275 -6.59 -11.01 -8.09
CA TRP A 275 -7.76 -11.20 -8.95
C TRP A 275 -7.58 -10.48 -10.29
N ALA A 276 -7.18 -9.21 -10.25
CA ALA A 276 -6.95 -8.43 -11.46
C ALA A 276 -5.85 -9.05 -12.33
N ALA A 277 -4.75 -9.51 -11.73
CA ALA A 277 -3.67 -10.18 -12.46
C ALA A 277 -4.15 -11.48 -13.13
N ILE A 278 -4.99 -12.27 -12.45
CA ILE A 278 -5.58 -13.48 -13.03
C ILE A 278 -6.47 -13.15 -14.23
N GLU A 279 -7.34 -12.13 -14.08
CA GLU A 279 -8.21 -11.70 -15.19
C GLU A 279 -7.42 -11.21 -16.40
N LEU A 280 -6.33 -10.47 -16.17
CA LEU A 280 -5.41 -10.06 -17.24
C LEU A 280 -4.71 -11.26 -17.87
N ALA A 281 -4.27 -12.22 -17.05
CA ALA A 281 -3.60 -13.43 -17.54
C ALA A 281 -4.50 -14.32 -18.39
N LYS A 282 -5.80 -14.29 -18.19
CA LYS A 282 -6.79 -15.05 -18.99
C LYS A 282 -7.00 -14.46 -20.38
N ARG A 283 -6.60 -13.22 -20.63
CA ARG A 283 -6.77 -12.59 -21.94
C ARG A 283 -5.81 -13.22 -22.95
N PRO A 284 -6.30 -13.63 -24.15
CA PRO A 284 -5.46 -14.26 -25.16
C PRO A 284 -4.24 -13.45 -25.58
N GLU A 285 -4.37 -12.11 -25.63
CA GLU A 285 -3.28 -11.20 -25.99
C GLU A 285 -2.14 -11.18 -24.97
N ASN A 286 -2.39 -11.68 -23.77
CA ASN A 286 -1.40 -11.70 -22.70
C ASN A 286 -0.67 -13.03 -22.54
N LYS A 287 -0.92 -13.99 -23.44
CA LYS A 287 -0.21 -15.27 -23.48
C LYS A 287 1.32 -15.04 -23.53
N GLY A 288 2.04 -15.71 -22.63
CA GLY A 288 3.50 -15.61 -22.54
C GLY A 288 4.03 -14.36 -21.87
N LYS A 289 3.15 -13.44 -21.43
CA LYS A 289 3.55 -12.21 -20.75
C LYS A 289 3.81 -12.44 -19.27
N THR A 290 4.62 -11.56 -18.68
CA THR A 290 4.89 -11.51 -17.26
C THR A 290 4.11 -10.37 -16.61
N ILE A 291 3.25 -10.73 -15.66
CA ILE A 291 2.38 -9.82 -14.93
C ILE A 291 2.86 -9.75 -13.48
N VAL A 292 3.17 -8.55 -12.99
CA VAL A 292 3.57 -8.33 -11.61
C VAL A 292 2.45 -7.62 -10.87
N ALA A 293 1.94 -8.24 -9.80
CA ALA A 293 0.97 -7.65 -8.91
C ALA A 293 1.64 -7.26 -7.58
N LEU A 294 1.40 -6.05 -7.11
CA LEU A 294 1.89 -5.63 -5.79
C LEU A 294 0.91 -6.12 -4.73
N LEU A 295 1.43 -6.91 -3.77
CA LEU A 295 0.66 -7.47 -2.66
C LEU A 295 1.02 -6.67 -1.40
N PRO A 296 0.14 -5.72 -0.97
CA PRO A 296 0.52 -4.68 -0.02
C PRO A 296 0.87 -5.13 1.38
N ASP A 297 0.21 -6.17 1.92
CA ASP A 297 0.45 -6.57 3.30
C ASP A 297 0.15 -8.05 3.59
N THR A 298 0.28 -8.43 4.87
CA THR A 298 0.04 -9.79 5.37
C THR A 298 -1.44 -10.06 5.63
N GLY A 299 -1.84 -11.32 5.51
CA GLY A 299 -3.18 -11.78 5.89
C GLY A 299 -3.42 -11.87 7.39
N ASP A 300 -2.36 -11.90 8.21
CA ASP A 300 -2.47 -12.03 9.67
C ASP A 300 -3.34 -10.95 10.33
N ARG A 301 -3.43 -9.79 9.71
CA ARG A 301 -4.24 -8.66 10.19
C ARG A 301 -5.72 -8.76 9.85
N TYR A 302 -6.12 -9.79 9.12
CA TYR A 302 -7.47 -9.95 8.57
C TYR A 302 -8.13 -11.27 8.95
N LEU A 303 -7.58 -12.00 9.93
CA LEU A 303 -8.09 -13.32 10.32
C LEU A 303 -9.53 -13.30 10.83
N SER A 304 -9.94 -12.18 11.44
CA SER A 304 -11.32 -11.97 11.93
C SER A 304 -12.24 -11.29 10.92
N THR A 305 -11.76 -11.02 9.71
CA THR A 305 -12.54 -10.38 8.65
C THR A 305 -13.17 -11.42 7.71
N PRO A 306 -14.11 -10.99 6.81
CA PRO A 306 -14.66 -11.89 5.80
C PRO A 306 -13.65 -12.52 4.85
N LEU A 307 -12.39 -12.04 4.83
CA LEU A 307 -11.32 -12.65 4.05
C LEU A 307 -11.09 -14.10 4.48
N PHE A 308 -11.09 -14.38 5.78
CA PHE A 308 -10.81 -15.71 6.34
C PHE A 308 -11.94 -16.28 7.22
N ALA A 309 -12.92 -15.47 7.58
CA ALA A 309 -14.08 -15.95 8.31
C ALA A 309 -14.96 -16.82 7.41
N ASP A 310 -15.52 -17.89 7.96
CA ASP A 310 -16.44 -18.81 7.27
C ASP A 310 -17.80 -18.17 7.02
#